data_1680985ff50fe68277a2fd49146fbfa0
#
_entry.id   1680985ff50fe68277a2fd49146fbfa0
#
_cell.length_a   1.000
_cell.length_b   1.000
_cell.length_c   1.000
_cell.angle_alpha   90.00
_cell.angle_beta   90.00
_cell.angle_gamma   90.00
#
_symmetry.space_group_name_H-M   'P 1'
#
loop_
_entity.id
_entity.type
_entity.pdbx_description
1 polymer ?
#
loop_
_entity_poly.entity_id
_entity_poly.type
_entity_poly.pdbx_seq_one_letter_code
_entity_poly.pdbx_strand_id
1 'polypeptide(L)'
;GLISSDKLLDAECSSYHSPGTCTFYGTANSNQILLEAMGLQYVGSSFVQPNTELREQLTQYSSEQILGATALGNKYLPLYEIVTAEALVNAIVALLASGGSTNHTIHLIAIARAAGYLINWDDFDIISKATPSLCKIYPNGEADINQFHLAGGTHKLFLELQELGLLHLDTKTCTGRRFG
;
A
#
# COMPACT_ATOMS: atom_id res chain seq x y z
N GLY A 1 24.71 -33.64 5.67
CA GLY A 1 24.69 -32.19 5.80
C GLY A 1 25.87 -31.66 6.60
N LEU A 2 26.20 -30.40 6.39
CA LEU A 2 27.28 -29.68 7.09
C LEU A 2 26.82 -29.19 8.48
N ILE A 3 25.51 -29.06 8.72
CA ILE A 3 24.90 -28.61 9.97
C ILE A 3 23.74 -29.51 10.37
N SER A 4 23.40 -29.52 11.66
CA SER A 4 22.18 -30.24 12.13
C SER A 4 20.90 -29.56 11.69
N SER A 5 19.80 -30.31 11.68
CA SER A 5 18.46 -29.77 11.36
C SER A 5 18.06 -28.61 12.28
N ASP A 6 18.39 -28.71 13.57
CA ASP A 6 18.07 -27.65 14.54
C ASP A 6 18.82 -26.34 14.24
N LYS A 7 20.11 -26.44 13.90
CA LYS A 7 20.91 -25.26 13.50
C LYS A 7 20.42 -24.66 12.17
N LEU A 8 19.93 -25.50 11.26
CA LEU A 8 19.34 -25.00 10.02
C LEU A 8 18.05 -24.25 10.31
N LEU A 9 17.18 -24.82 11.13
CA LEU A 9 15.93 -24.18 11.54
C LEU A 9 16.16 -22.83 12.25
N ASP A 10 17.14 -22.79 13.17
CA ASP A 10 17.52 -21.54 13.85
C ASP A 10 17.99 -20.47 12.86
N ALA A 11 18.80 -20.86 11.87
CA ALA A 11 19.27 -19.94 10.84
C ALA A 11 18.12 -19.45 9.94
N GLU A 12 17.20 -20.32 9.57
CA GLU A 12 16.00 -19.98 8.80
C GLU A 12 15.12 -19.01 9.59
N CYS A 13 14.80 -19.29 10.84
CA CYS A 13 14.02 -18.39 11.71
C CYS A 13 14.67 -17.02 11.89
N SER A 14 16.01 -16.99 12.01
CA SER A 14 16.78 -15.74 12.17
C SER A 14 16.85 -14.90 10.88
N SER A 15 16.45 -15.46 9.74
CA SER A 15 16.45 -14.76 8.46
C SER A 15 15.25 -13.81 8.28
N TYR A 16 14.28 -13.84 9.18
CA TYR A 16 13.06 -13.03 9.12
C TYR A 16 13.01 -12.03 10.27
N HIS A 17 12.52 -10.82 9.97
CA HIS A 17 12.35 -9.77 10.97
C HIS A 17 11.19 -10.04 11.94
N SER A 18 10.10 -10.66 11.43
CA SER A 18 8.92 -10.99 12.24
C SER A 18 8.04 -12.04 11.54
N PRO A 19 7.19 -12.74 12.29
CA PRO A 19 6.20 -13.64 11.71
C PRO A 19 5.25 -12.91 10.75
N GLY A 20 4.91 -13.57 9.64
CA GLY A 20 3.87 -13.10 8.72
C GLY A 20 4.21 -11.89 7.85
N THR A 21 5.44 -11.38 7.90
CA THR A 21 5.88 -10.25 7.06
C THR A 21 6.81 -10.73 5.95
N CYS A 22 6.43 -10.49 4.70
CA CYS A 22 7.32 -10.73 3.56
C CYS A 22 8.39 -9.63 3.51
N THR A 23 9.66 -10.01 3.44
CA THR A 23 10.78 -9.06 3.39
C THR A 23 10.99 -8.47 2.00
N PHE A 24 10.54 -9.16 0.95
CA PHE A 24 10.66 -8.70 -0.43
C PHE A 24 9.54 -7.73 -0.81
N TYR A 25 9.89 -6.73 -1.62
CA TYR A 25 8.90 -5.83 -2.20
C TYR A 25 8.30 -6.42 -3.48
N GLY A 26 7.47 -7.46 -3.29
CA GLY A 26 6.70 -8.12 -4.34
C GLY A 26 5.25 -7.65 -4.39
N THR A 27 4.42 -8.40 -5.10
CA THR A 27 3.01 -8.06 -5.34
C THR A 27 2.20 -7.87 -4.05
N ALA A 28 2.40 -8.71 -3.04
CA ALA A 28 1.67 -8.62 -1.78
C ALA A 28 1.95 -7.29 -1.05
N ASN A 29 3.22 -6.90 -0.94
CA ASN A 29 3.61 -5.68 -0.25
C ASN A 29 3.26 -4.41 -1.05
N SER A 30 3.49 -4.41 -2.37
CA SER A 30 3.12 -3.27 -3.20
C SER A 30 1.60 -3.08 -3.28
N ASN A 31 0.80 -4.16 -3.23
CA ASN A 31 -0.65 -4.05 -3.16
C ASN A 31 -1.11 -3.23 -1.95
N GLN A 32 -0.48 -3.39 -0.80
CA GLN A 32 -0.83 -2.60 0.39
C GLN A 32 -0.56 -1.11 0.20
N ILE A 33 0.57 -0.73 -0.43
CA ILE A 33 0.85 0.68 -0.76
C ILE A 33 -0.23 1.25 -1.68
N LEU A 34 -0.68 0.48 -2.67
CA LEU A 34 -1.75 0.92 -3.58
C LEU A 34 -3.08 1.13 -2.85
N LEU A 35 -3.43 0.23 -1.92
CA LEU A 35 -4.65 0.36 -1.13
C LEU A 35 -4.61 1.60 -0.22
N GLU A 36 -3.45 1.92 0.37
CA GLU A 36 -3.26 3.17 1.10
C GLU A 36 -3.42 4.38 0.16
N ALA A 37 -2.77 4.38 -1.00
CA ALA A 37 -2.85 5.47 -1.98
C ALA A 37 -4.27 5.72 -2.51
N MET A 38 -5.07 4.66 -2.64
CA MET A 38 -6.50 4.76 -2.99
C MET A 38 -7.40 5.18 -1.83
N GLY A 39 -6.87 5.30 -0.61
CA GLY A 39 -7.68 5.60 0.57
C GLY A 39 -8.45 4.41 1.14
N LEU A 40 -8.20 3.19 0.68
CA LEU A 40 -8.86 1.97 1.15
C LEU A 40 -8.22 1.36 2.41
N GLN A 41 -7.07 1.88 2.81
CA GLN A 41 -6.32 1.45 3.99
C GLN A 41 -5.74 2.67 4.70
N TYR A 42 -5.52 2.60 6.01
CA TYR A 42 -4.91 3.70 6.76
C TYR A 42 -3.47 3.91 6.34
N VAL A 43 -3.09 5.14 6.02
CA VAL A 43 -1.71 5.49 5.67
C VAL A 43 -0.76 5.11 6.81
N GLY A 44 0.32 4.43 6.47
CA GLY A 44 1.32 3.94 7.42
C GLY A 44 1.01 2.59 8.06
N SER A 45 -0.16 2.00 7.78
CA SER A 45 -0.56 0.73 8.41
C SER A 45 0.00 -0.52 7.75
N SER A 46 0.40 -0.43 6.48
CA SER A 46 0.74 -1.59 5.64
C SER A 46 1.81 -2.50 6.22
N PHE A 47 2.84 -1.91 6.81
CA PHE A 47 4.02 -2.63 7.26
C PHE A 47 4.20 -2.62 8.79
N VAL A 48 3.16 -2.28 9.53
CA VAL A 48 3.14 -2.47 10.99
C VAL A 48 3.18 -3.96 11.28
N GLN A 49 4.19 -4.38 12.03
CA GLN A 49 4.46 -5.79 12.29
C GLN A 49 3.31 -6.50 13.00
N PRO A 50 3.01 -7.77 12.66
CA PRO A 50 2.09 -8.61 13.40
C PRO A 50 2.49 -8.75 14.87
N ASN A 51 1.52 -9.06 15.72
CA ASN A 51 1.73 -9.27 17.18
C ASN A 51 2.30 -8.04 17.92
N THR A 52 2.12 -6.84 17.37
CA THR A 52 2.42 -5.59 18.07
C THR A 52 1.13 -4.94 18.56
N GLU A 53 1.21 -4.21 19.67
CA GLU A 53 0.07 -3.46 20.22
C GLU A 53 -0.55 -2.52 19.19
N LEU A 54 0.29 -1.82 18.41
CA LEU A 54 -0.19 -0.94 17.34
C LEU A 54 -1.00 -1.72 16.29
N ARG A 55 -0.58 -2.93 15.90
CA ARG A 55 -1.33 -3.77 14.96
C ARG A 55 -2.69 -4.18 15.53
N GLU A 56 -2.75 -4.53 16.79
CA GLU A 56 -4.00 -4.88 17.47
C GLU A 56 -4.94 -3.69 17.51
N GLN A 57 -4.46 -2.52 17.92
CA GLN A 57 -5.23 -1.26 17.95
C GLN A 57 -5.75 -0.87 16.56
N LEU A 58 -4.93 -0.97 15.51
CA LEU A 58 -5.35 -0.71 14.13
C LEU A 58 -6.45 -1.67 13.68
N THR A 59 -6.35 -2.95 14.03
CA THR A 59 -7.34 -3.97 13.69
C THR A 59 -8.67 -3.71 14.39
N GLN A 60 -8.62 -3.44 15.69
CA GLN A 60 -9.81 -3.10 16.47
C GLN A 60 -10.48 -1.84 15.92
N TYR A 61 -9.72 -0.76 15.75
CA TYR A 61 -10.24 0.50 15.24
C TYR A 61 -10.88 0.34 13.85
N SER A 62 -10.24 -0.40 12.95
CA SER A 62 -10.78 -0.65 11.60
C SER A 62 -12.11 -1.40 11.67
N SER A 63 -12.20 -2.40 12.55
CA SER A 63 -13.42 -3.18 12.75
C SER A 63 -14.57 -2.34 13.30
N GLU A 64 -14.29 -1.43 14.23
CA GLU A 64 -15.28 -0.48 14.77
C GLU A 64 -15.73 0.53 13.72
N GLN A 65 -14.80 1.07 12.91
CA GLN A 65 -15.13 2.06 11.88
C GLN A 65 -16.00 1.47 10.76
N ILE A 66 -15.73 0.24 10.32
CA ILE A 66 -16.50 -0.38 9.22
C ILE A 66 -17.97 -0.58 9.61
N LEU A 67 -18.30 -0.81 10.87
CA LEU A 67 -19.67 -0.93 11.33
C LEU A 67 -20.47 0.36 11.09
N GLY A 68 -19.84 1.52 11.31
CA GLY A 68 -20.44 2.82 11.04
C GLY A 68 -20.57 3.13 9.55
N ALA A 69 -19.65 2.62 8.72
CA ALA A 69 -19.58 2.90 7.29
C ALA A 69 -20.58 2.09 6.44
N THR A 70 -21.19 1.05 7.00
CA THR A 70 -22.20 0.24 6.31
C THR A 70 -23.52 0.99 6.10
N ALA A 71 -24.40 0.48 5.24
CA ALA A 71 -25.73 1.05 5.00
C ALA A 71 -26.64 1.09 6.25
N LEU A 72 -26.32 0.28 7.27
CA LEU A 72 -27.03 0.26 8.54
C LEU A 72 -26.36 1.15 9.61
N GLY A 73 -25.21 1.71 9.30
CA GLY A 73 -24.45 2.59 10.18
C GLY A 73 -24.85 4.06 10.03
N ASN A 74 -24.25 4.90 10.88
CA ASN A 74 -24.50 6.35 10.90
C ASN A 74 -23.49 7.19 10.12
N LYS A 75 -22.50 6.55 9.49
CA LYS A 75 -21.43 7.18 8.69
C LYS A 75 -21.28 6.47 7.34
N TYR A 76 -22.45 6.19 6.70
CA TYR A 76 -22.45 5.46 5.44
C TYR A 76 -21.43 6.00 4.44
N LEU A 77 -20.54 5.12 3.98
CA LEU A 77 -19.46 5.45 3.06
C LEU A 77 -19.31 4.30 2.04
N PRO A 78 -19.99 4.38 0.90
CA PRO A 78 -19.89 3.35 -0.13
C PRO A 78 -18.57 3.43 -0.89
N LEU A 79 -18.09 2.29 -1.41
CA LEU A 79 -16.79 2.20 -2.09
C LEU A 79 -16.66 3.14 -3.30
N TYR A 80 -17.75 3.44 -4.01
CA TYR A 80 -17.70 4.34 -5.16
C TYR A 80 -17.34 5.79 -4.81
N GLU A 81 -17.47 6.18 -3.54
CA GLU A 81 -17.02 7.49 -3.07
C GLU A 81 -15.52 7.53 -2.76
N ILE A 82 -14.90 6.37 -2.56
CA ILE A 82 -13.45 6.23 -2.28
C ILE A 82 -12.72 5.91 -3.58
N VAL A 83 -13.18 4.90 -4.32
CA VAL A 83 -12.54 4.44 -5.56
C VAL A 83 -12.98 5.33 -6.72
N THR A 84 -12.42 6.52 -6.79
CA THR A 84 -12.62 7.50 -7.87
C THR A 84 -11.50 7.41 -8.91
N ALA A 85 -11.62 8.13 -10.02
CA ALA A 85 -10.56 8.23 -11.02
C ALA A 85 -9.26 8.78 -10.41
N GLU A 86 -9.37 9.81 -9.57
CA GLU A 86 -8.25 10.42 -8.87
C GLU A 86 -7.58 9.45 -7.88
N ALA A 87 -8.36 8.63 -7.17
CA ALA A 87 -7.82 7.59 -6.29
C ALA A 87 -7.06 6.51 -7.07
N LEU A 88 -7.54 6.15 -8.26
CA LEU A 88 -6.84 5.23 -9.17
C LEU A 88 -5.53 5.84 -9.69
N VAL A 89 -5.52 7.12 -10.03
CA VAL A 89 -4.30 7.85 -10.43
C VAL A 89 -3.30 7.86 -9.26
N ASN A 90 -3.73 8.15 -8.04
CA ASN A 90 -2.88 8.07 -6.84
C ASN A 90 -2.23 6.69 -6.71
N ALA A 91 -2.98 5.61 -6.95
CA ALA A 91 -2.43 4.26 -6.90
C ALA A 91 -1.39 4.01 -8.00
N ILE A 92 -1.62 4.48 -9.23
CA ILE A 92 -0.64 4.35 -10.33
C ILE A 92 0.64 5.13 -10.00
N VAL A 93 0.52 6.36 -9.50
CA VAL A 93 1.67 7.17 -9.05
C VAL A 93 2.44 6.45 -7.94
N ALA A 94 1.75 5.92 -6.93
CA ALA A 94 2.38 5.18 -5.85
C ALA A 94 3.08 3.90 -6.33
N LEU A 95 2.47 3.18 -7.28
CA LEU A 95 3.07 2.01 -7.92
C LEU A 95 4.40 2.36 -8.59
N LEU A 96 4.39 3.39 -9.42
CA LEU A 96 5.55 3.83 -10.20
C LEU A 96 6.66 4.39 -9.30
N ALA A 97 6.31 5.26 -8.35
CA ALA A 97 7.26 5.88 -7.44
C ALA A 97 7.93 4.87 -6.49
N SER A 98 7.20 3.84 -6.09
CA SER A 98 7.73 2.80 -5.20
C SER A 98 8.46 1.68 -5.93
N GLY A 99 8.36 1.59 -7.26
CA GLY A 99 8.88 0.47 -8.03
C GLY A 99 8.17 -0.85 -7.71
N GLY A 100 6.85 -0.79 -7.56
CA GLY A 100 6.03 -1.94 -7.19
C GLY A 100 5.88 -2.97 -8.32
N SER A 101 5.22 -4.07 -8.00
CA SER A 101 5.05 -5.21 -8.91
C SER A 101 4.28 -4.84 -10.18
N THR A 102 4.79 -5.27 -11.33
CA THR A 102 4.12 -5.11 -12.64
C THR A 102 2.77 -5.84 -12.71
N ASN A 103 2.49 -6.80 -11.84
CA ASN A 103 1.16 -7.43 -11.76
C ASN A 103 0.05 -6.40 -11.53
N HIS A 104 0.35 -5.29 -10.88
CA HIS A 104 -0.64 -4.24 -10.61
C HIS A 104 -1.07 -3.48 -11.87
N THR A 105 -0.35 -3.54 -12.97
CA THR A 105 -0.82 -3.00 -14.24
C THR A 105 -2.05 -3.74 -14.77
N ILE A 106 -2.22 -5.01 -14.36
CA ILE A 106 -3.43 -5.79 -14.63
C ILE A 106 -4.48 -5.55 -13.54
N HIS A 107 -4.04 -5.56 -12.27
CA HIS A 107 -4.96 -5.41 -11.12
C HIS A 107 -5.67 -4.06 -11.13
N LEU A 108 -4.95 -2.95 -11.35
CA LEU A 108 -5.55 -1.60 -11.37
C LEU A 108 -6.50 -1.42 -12.54
N ILE A 109 -6.20 -1.99 -13.71
CA ILE A 109 -7.13 -2.00 -14.85
C ILE A 109 -8.42 -2.75 -14.48
N ALA A 110 -8.31 -3.89 -13.79
CA ALA A 110 -9.47 -4.67 -13.36
C ALA A 110 -10.30 -3.92 -12.31
N ILE A 111 -9.64 -3.29 -11.32
CA ILE A 111 -10.30 -2.48 -10.27
C ILE A 111 -11.01 -1.28 -10.92
N ALA A 112 -10.33 -0.55 -11.80
CA ALA A 112 -10.90 0.58 -12.51
C ALA A 112 -12.15 0.17 -13.30
N ARG A 113 -12.06 -0.92 -14.06
CA ARG A 113 -13.21 -1.43 -14.83
C ARG A 113 -14.37 -1.83 -13.94
N ALA A 114 -14.12 -2.47 -12.80
CA ALA A 114 -15.17 -2.81 -11.82
C ALA A 114 -15.81 -1.55 -11.20
N ALA A 115 -15.05 -0.47 -11.07
CA ALA A 115 -15.54 0.83 -10.60
C ALA A 115 -16.18 1.70 -11.69
N GLY A 116 -16.23 1.22 -12.95
CA GLY A 116 -16.83 1.94 -14.08
C GLY A 116 -15.88 2.89 -14.82
N TYR A 117 -14.57 2.81 -14.56
CA TYR A 117 -13.54 3.59 -15.23
C TYR A 117 -12.80 2.76 -16.28
N LEU A 118 -12.29 3.44 -17.30
CA LEU A 118 -11.44 2.85 -18.31
C LEU A 118 -10.04 3.43 -18.18
N ILE A 119 -9.09 2.58 -17.82
CA ILE A 119 -7.66 2.84 -17.88
C ILE A 119 -7.00 1.77 -18.73
N ASN A 120 -5.92 2.14 -19.39
CA ASN A 120 -5.13 1.27 -20.26
C ASN A 120 -3.62 1.48 -20.01
N TRP A 121 -2.78 0.79 -20.72
CA TRP A 121 -1.33 0.87 -20.50
C TRP A 121 -0.71 2.19 -20.99
N ASP A 122 -1.36 2.90 -21.93
CA ASP A 122 -0.90 4.23 -22.36
C ASP A 122 -1.05 5.25 -21.22
N ASP A 123 -2.07 5.11 -20.36
CA ASP A 123 -2.23 5.93 -19.16
C ASP A 123 -1.07 5.71 -18.17
N PHE A 124 -0.64 4.44 -17.99
CA PHE A 124 0.55 4.15 -17.18
C PHE A 124 1.82 4.75 -17.78
N ASP A 125 2.00 4.69 -19.10
CA ASP A 125 3.14 5.29 -19.79
C ASP A 125 3.16 6.81 -19.60
N ILE A 126 2.02 7.47 -19.76
CA ILE A 126 1.89 8.92 -19.55
C ILE A 126 2.25 9.31 -18.11
N ILE A 127 1.67 8.64 -17.13
CA ILE A 127 1.90 8.93 -15.71
C ILE A 127 3.36 8.62 -15.34
N SER A 128 3.97 7.57 -15.91
CA SER A 128 5.36 7.20 -15.65
C SER A 128 6.37 8.28 -16.04
N LYS A 129 6.06 9.07 -17.07
CA LYS A 129 6.92 10.18 -17.52
C LYS A 129 6.98 11.34 -16.53
N ALA A 130 5.94 11.47 -15.69
CA ALA A 130 5.85 12.51 -14.67
C ALA A 130 6.27 12.02 -13.27
N THR A 131 6.28 10.70 -13.05
CA THR A 131 6.49 10.11 -11.72
C THR A 131 7.93 9.65 -11.53
N PRO A 132 8.70 10.25 -10.61
CA PRO A 132 10.06 9.79 -10.32
C PRO A 132 10.03 8.48 -9.51
N SER A 133 11.05 7.64 -9.69
CA SER A 133 11.29 6.49 -8.81
C SER A 133 11.92 6.96 -7.50
N LEU A 134 11.17 6.90 -6.41
CA LEU A 134 11.58 7.42 -5.10
C LEU A 134 12.11 6.33 -4.17
N CYS A 135 11.62 5.09 -4.29
CA CYS A 135 11.97 4.01 -3.39
C CYS A 135 13.00 3.06 -4.03
N LYS A 136 13.98 2.64 -3.21
CA LYS A 136 14.98 1.64 -3.58
C LYS A 136 14.86 0.42 -2.67
N ILE A 137 13.72 -0.27 -2.80
CA ILE A 137 13.41 -1.49 -2.04
C ILE A 137 13.77 -2.69 -2.91
N TYR A 138 14.34 -3.76 -2.30
CA TYR A 138 14.67 -4.98 -3.05
C TYR A 138 13.45 -5.54 -3.80
N PRO A 139 13.54 -5.88 -5.12
CA PRO A 139 14.77 -6.05 -5.91
C PRO A 139 15.30 -4.76 -6.58
N ASN A 140 14.64 -3.63 -6.49
CA ASN A 140 15.06 -2.38 -7.13
C ASN A 140 16.14 -1.61 -6.35
N GLY A 141 16.47 -2.08 -5.14
CA GLY A 141 17.49 -1.54 -4.26
C GLY A 141 17.95 -2.59 -3.25
N GLU A 142 18.76 -2.18 -2.28
CA GLU A 142 19.33 -3.09 -1.28
C GLU A 142 18.48 -3.19 -0.01
N ALA A 143 17.62 -2.20 0.27
CA ALA A 143 16.79 -2.17 1.45
C ALA A 143 15.62 -3.16 1.35
N ASP A 144 15.28 -3.82 2.45
CA ASP A 144 14.06 -4.62 2.54
C ASP A 144 12.85 -3.77 2.98
N ILE A 145 11.67 -4.39 3.02
CA ILE A 145 10.43 -3.70 3.35
C ILE A 145 10.38 -3.19 4.79
N ASN A 146 11.07 -3.85 5.73
CA ASN A 146 11.12 -3.42 7.13
C ASN A 146 12.02 -2.18 7.27
N GLN A 147 13.15 -2.14 6.56
CA GLN A 147 14.00 -0.97 6.48
C GLN A 147 13.27 0.22 5.85
N PHE A 148 12.48 -0.02 4.80
CA PHE A 148 11.60 0.99 4.21
C PHE A 148 10.61 1.53 5.25
N HIS A 149 9.93 0.66 5.99
CA HIS A 149 9.00 1.05 7.04
C HIS A 149 9.66 1.91 8.12
N LEU A 150 10.83 1.49 8.62
CA LEU A 150 11.62 2.23 9.62
C LEU A 150 12.11 3.59 9.12
N ALA A 151 12.36 3.73 7.82
CA ALA A 151 12.75 5.00 7.20
C ALA A 151 11.58 6.00 7.02
N GLY A 152 10.38 5.65 7.47
CA GLY A 152 9.16 6.45 7.37
C GLY A 152 8.06 5.83 6.51
N GLY A 153 8.36 4.75 5.79
CA GLY A 153 7.40 3.92 5.08
C GLY A 153 6.54 4.68 4.08
N THR A 154 5.29 4.25 3.97
CA THR A 154 4.30 4.83 3.05
C THR A 154 3.97 6.28 3.40
N HIS A 155 3.98 6.64 4.67
CA HIS A 155 3.72 8.02 5.09
C HIS A 155 4.73 8.99 4.48
N LYS A 156 6.03 8.67 4.59
CA LYS A 156 7.08 9.50 3.99
C LYS A 156 6.98 9.51 2.47
N LEU A 157 6.72 8.39 1.84
CA LEU A 157 6.53 8.31 0.39
C LEU A 157 5.41 9.24 -0.09
N PHE A 158 4.27 9.25 0.60
CA PHE A 158 3.14 10.10 0.21
C PHE A 158 3.39 11.59 0.49
N LEU A 159 4.13 11.93 1.54
CA LEU A 159 4.56 13.32 1.75
C LEU A 159 5.46 13.82 0.62
N GLU A 160 6.46 13.05 0.20
CA GLU A 160 7.33 13.40 -0.93
C GLU A 160 6.52 13.56 -2.24
N LEU A 161 5.59 12.64 -2.51
CA LEU A 161 4.70 12.72 -3.68
C LEU A 161 3.75 13.93 -3.61
N GLN A 162 3.29 14.30 -2.42
CA GLN A 162 2.49 15.49 -2.19
C GLN A 162 3.30 16.77 -2.46
N GLU A 163 4.53 16.85 -1.96
CA GLU A 163 5.43 17.98 -2.21
C GLU A 163 5.74 18.17 -3.70
N LEU A 164 5.80 17.06 -4.45
CA LEU A 164 5.95 17.06 -5.90
C LEU A 164 4.65 17.41 -6.66
N GLY A 165 3.52 17.54 -5.96
CA GLY A 165 2.21 17.82 -6.57
C GLY A 165 1.65 16.66 -7.40
N LEU A 166 2.05 15.43 -7.10
CA LEU A 166 1.68 14.24 -7.87
C LEU A 166 0.48 13.47 -7.31
N LEU A 167 -0.08 13.89 -6.16
CA LEU A 167 -1.23 13.24 -5.55
C LEU A 167 -2.47 14.12 -5.57
N HIS A 168 -3.61 13.50 -5.81
CA HIS A 168 -4.93 14.08 -5.60
C HIS A 168 -5.32 13.99 -4.12
N LEU A 169 -5.19 15.09 -3.39
CA LEU A 169 -5.39 15.13 -1.94
C LEU A 169 -6.86 15.18 -1.52
N ASP A 170 -7.74 15.54 -2.45
CA ASP A 170 -9.18 15.70 -2.20
C ASP A 170 -9.95 14.37 -2.22
N THR A 171 -9.29 13.26 -2.53
CA THR A 171 -9.91 11.92 -2.53
C THR A 171 -10.34 11.52 -1.13
N LYS A 172 -11.49 10.84 -1.01
CA LYS A 172 -11.96 10.30 0.27
C LYS A 172 -11.17 9.04 0.65
N THR A 173 -11.03 8.84 1.94
CA THR A 173 -10.43 7.62 2.50
C THR A 173 -11.48 6.81 3.28
N CYS A 174 -11.16 5.57 3.62
CA CYS A 174 -11.98 4.68 4.43
C CYS A 174 -12.32 5.25 5.83
N THR A 175 -11.63 6.31 6.26
CA THR A 175 -11.94 7.05 7.48
C THR A 175 -13.07 8.07 7.29
N GLY A 176 -13.52 8.31 6.05
CA GLY A 176 -14.44 9.39 5.70
C GLY A 176 -13.76 10.77 5.58
N ARG A 177 -12.45 10.86 5.85
CA ARG A 177 -11.65 12.09 5.68
C ARG A 177 -11.02 12.13 4.30
N ARG A 178 -10.49 13.28 3.91
CA ARG A 178 -9.68 13.44 2.70
C ARG A 178 -8.30 12.81 2.89
N PHE A 179 -7.63 12.53 1.77
CA PHE A 179 -6.32 11.88 1.76
C PHE A 179 -5.21 12.82 2.29
N GLY A 180 -5.29 14.11 1.97
CA GLY A 180 -4.35 15.14 2.41
C GLY A 180 -4.74 15.86 3.70
#